data_4f9097d5000a236de29f0d1c418421d2
#
_entry.id   4f9097d5000a236de29f0d1c418421d2
#
_cell.length_a   1.000
_cell.length_b   1.000
_cell.length_c   1.000
_cell.angle_alpha   90.00
_cell.angle_beta   90.00
_cell.angle_gamma   90.00
#
_symmetry.space_group_name_H-M   'P 1'
#
loop_
_entity.id
_entity.type
_entity.pdbx_description
1 polymer ?
#
loop_
_entity_poly.entity_id
_entity_poly.type
_entity_poly.pdbx_seq_one_letter_code
_entity_poly.pdbx_strand_id
1 'polypeptide(L)'
;MDSQRLENVTGWSSRSFADGYEGLRDLSDREFSGAVTEGMAWAFFLNGRIVGVFDGSIEDFEDADGTAYEAPHPSLPLLYAMQETGGETRAKYYTNDTPISEVDRTLSGGNFTGYVELSENVLSGDYYTVYHGGRSMSAAFVGSSQRLVTGDEAFEKADDEVGIYEVKTVPVEVVEIPGGAESDAAESAGAAGAAGAASATDESDGDDAIETAAADTGTADADAPADAADGEAHATDGEHDTADDVATESESTDT
;
A
#
# COMPACT_ATOMS: atom_id res chain seq x y z
N MET A 1 4.93 -16.93 -9.57
CA MET A 1 5.73 -15.79 -9.08
C MET A 1 6.74 -15.37 -10.13
N ASP A 2 6.97 -14.07 -10.29
CA ASP A 2 7.91 -13.51 -11.27
C ASP A 2 9.37 -13.85 -10.93
N SER A 3 10.20 -14.17 -11.96
CA SER A 3 11.58 -14.64 -11.76
C SER A 3 12.48 -13.62 -11.05
N GLN A 4 12.27 -12.32 -11.30
CA GLN A 4 13.07 -11.28 -10.66
C GLN A 4 12.75 -11.12 -9.18
N ARG A 5 11.48 -11.26 -8.81
CA ARG A 5 11.06 -11.28 -7.40
C ARG A 5 11.60 -12.49 -6.66
N LEU A 6 11.56 -13.66 -7.31
CA LEU A 6 12.19 -14.87 -6.77
C LEU A 6 13.68 -14.66 -6.47
N GLU A 7 14.41 -14.07 -7.41
CA GLU A 7 15.83 -13.76 -7.26
C GLU A 7 16.08 -12.80 -6.09
N ASN A 8 15.25 -11.77 -5.96
CA ASN A 8 15.32 -10.83 -4.85
C ASN A 8 15.04 -11.51 -3.49
N VAL A 9 13.98 -12.32 -3.39
CA VAL A 9 13.61 -13.03 -2.14
C VAL A 9 14.67 -14.04 -1.75
N THR A 10 15.20 -14.82 -2.70
CA THR A 10 16.26 -15.80 -2.43
C THR A 10 17.59 -15.16 -2.06
N GLY A 11 17.78 -13.89 -2.34
CA GLY A 11 18.91 -13.09 -1.88
C GLY A 11 18.81 -12.61 -0.43
N TRP A 12 17.66 -12.77 0.23
CA TRP A 12 17.50 -12.41 1.65
C TRP A 12 18.23 -13.39 2.59
N SER A 13 18.34 -13.01 3.86
CA SER A 13 18.89 -13.88 4.90
C SER A 13 18.03 -15.13 5.04
N SER A 14 18.62 -16.31 4.87
CA SER A 14 17.87 -17.55 4.84
C SER A 14 18.21 -18.47 6.00
N ARG A 15 17.22 -19.27 6.43
CA ARG A 15 17.35 -20.34 7.42
C ARG A 15 16.45 -21.50 7.06
N SER A 16 16.79 -22.69 7.59
CA SER A 16 15.89 -23.83 7.45
C SER A 16 14.55 -23.57 8.11
N PHE A 17 13.50 -24.00 7.47
CA PHE A 17 12.13 -24.06 7.96
C PHE A 17 11.75 -25.53 8.09
N ALA A 18 11.12 -25.91 9.19
CA ALA A 18 10.67 -27.28 9.45
C ALA A 18 9.40 -27.25 10.31
N ASP A 19 8.84 -28.43 10.54
CA ASP A 19 7.69 -28.68 11.40
C ASP A 19 6.36 -28.10 10.87
N GLY A 20 6.25 -27.86 9.56
CA GLY A 20 5.01 -27.56 8.88
C GLY A 20 4.24 -26.38 9.50
N TYR A 21 2.95 -26.61 9.83
CA TYR A 21 2.12 -25.58 10.47
C TYR A 21 2.61 -25.11 11.85
N GLU A 22 3.32 -25.97 12.62
CA GLU A 22 3.91 -25.55 13.89
C GLU A 22 5.03 -24.56 13.64
N GLY A 23 5.86 -24.81 12.63
CA GLY A 23 6.91 -23.91 12.20
C GLY A 23 6.36 -22.56 11.70
N LEU A 24 5.23 -22.55 10.96
CA LEU A 24 4.56 -21.30 10.55
C LEU A 24 4.04 -20.51 11.75
N ARG A 25 3.48 -21.20 12.78
CA ARG A 25 3.02 -20.54 14.01
C ARG A 25 4.19 -19.96 14.81
N ASP A 26 5.29 -20.68 14.89
CA ASP A 26 6.53 -20.19 15.51
C ASP A 26 7.05 -18.91 14.84
N LEU A 27 6.91 -18.80 13.52
CA LEU A 27 7.24 -17.59 12.77
C LEU A 27 6.23 -16.48 13.06
N SER A 28 4.94 -16.83 13.14
CA SER A 28 3.87 -15.89 13.49
C SER A 28 4.09 -15.29 14.88
N ASP A 29 4.36 -16.10 15.89
CA ASP A 29 4.59 -15.68 17.27
C ASP A 29 5.83 -14.77 17.44
N ARG A 30 6.79 -14.86 16.51
CA ARG A 30 7.99 -14.02 16.48
C ARG A 30 7.83 -12.77 15.62
N GLU A 31 6.62 -12.47 15.17
CA GLU A 31 6.33 -11.33 14.30
C GLU A 31 7.22 -11.31 13.03
N PHE A 32 7.52 -12.51 12.49
CA PHE A 32 8.37 -12.66 11.31
C PHE A 32 7.84 -11.88 10.12
N SER A 33 8.74 -11.21 9.40
CA SER A 33 8.46 -10.58 8.11
C SER A 33 9.42 -11.12 7.07
N GLY A 34 8.89 -11.75 6.01
CA GLY A 34 9.70 -12.43 5.01
C GLY A 34 8.89 -13.38 4.16
N ALA A 35 9.52 -14.43 3.68
CA ALA A 35 8.88 -15.47 2.89
C ALA A 35 9.32 -16.87 3.34
N VAL A 36 8.41 -17.84 3.24
CA VAL A 36 8.69 -19.26 3.45
C VAL A 36 8.37 -19.99 2.17
N THR A 37 9.23 -20.90 1.75
CA THR A 37 8.98 -21.75 0.58
C THR A 37 9.07 -23.21 0.93
N GLU A 38 8.14 -23.99 0.32
CA GLU A 38 8.16 -25.44 0.23
C GLU A 38 7.87 -25.85 -1.22
N GLY A 39 8.82 -26.54 -1.83
CA GLY A 39 8.69 -26.89 -3.25
C GLY A 39 8.53 -25.67 -4.15
N MET A 40 7.34 -25.49 -4.72
CA MET A 40 7.00 -24.32 -5.51
C MET A 40 6.16 -23.30 -4.74
N ALA A 41 5.54 -23.69 -3.63
CA ALA A 41 4.68 -22.82 -2.84
C ALA A 41 5.48 -21.77 -2.07
N TRP A 42 4.95 -20.55 -2.02
CA TRP A 42 5.53 -19.40 -1.32
C TRP A 42 4.51 -18.73 -0.42
N ALA A 43 4.78 -18.67 0.88
CA ALA A 43 3.99 -17.92 1.85
C ALA A 43 4.74 -16.66 2.28
N PHE A 44 4.12 -15.49 2.10
CA PHE A 44 4.67 -14.19 2.51
C PHE A 44 4.10 -13.76 3.85
N PHE A 45 5.00 -13.38 4.75
CA PHE A 45 4.69 -12.92 6.10
C PHE A 45 4.95 -11.44 6.28
N LEU A 46 4.02 -10.77 6.95
CA LEU A 46 4.16 -9.41 7.45
C LEU A 46 3.83 -9.40 8.95
N ASN A 47 4.83 -9.12 9.79
CA ASN A 47 4.68 -9.05 11.25
C ASN A 47 3.91 -10.29 11.81
N GLY A 48 4.35 -11.48 11.42
CA GLY A 48 3.78 -12.75 11.87
C GLY A 48 2.49 -13.17 11.19
N ARG A 49 1.95 -12.40 10.25
CA ARG A 49 0.71 -12.75 9.53
C ARG A 49 1.02 -13.11 8.08
N ILE A 50 0.42 -14.19 7.58
CA ILE A 50 0.53 -14.55 6.17
C ILE A 50 -0.36 -13.62 5.36
N VAL A 51 0.25 -12.82 4.47
CA VAL A 51 -0.42 -11.83 3.62
C VAL A 51 -0.59 -12.29 2.18
N GLY A 52 -0.17 -13.50 1.87
CA GLY A 52 -0.39 -14.16 0.57
C GLY A 52 0.34 -15.49 0.49
N VAL A 53 -0.28 -16.44 -0.23
CA VAL A 53 0.33 -17.72 -0.62
C VAL A 53 0.25 -17.82 -2.15
N PHE A 54 1.37 -18.10 -2.80
CA PHE A 54 1.50 -18.11 -4.27
C PHE A 54 2.14 -19.40 -4.75
N ASP A 55 1.83 -19.78 -5.98
CA ASP A 55 2.29 -21.01 -6.65
C ASP A 55 1.98 -22.30 -5.85
N GLY A 56 1.00 -22.22 -4.97
CA GLY A 56 0.51 -23.28 -4.10
C GLY A 56 -0.61 -22.78 -3.19
N SER A 57 -0.83 -23.48 -2.09
CA SER A 57 -1.83 -23.19 -1.08
C SER A 57 -1.27 -23.35 0.32
N ILE A 58 -2.02 -22.94 1.36
CA ILE A 58 -1.57 -23.08 2.75
C ILE A 58 -1.42 -24.55 3.16
N GLU A 59 -2.18 -25.46 2.54
CA GLU A 59 -2.15 -26.89 2.79
C GLU A 59 -0.82 -27.53 2.37
N ASP A 60 -0.09 -26.94 1.42
CA ASP A 60 1.24 -27.40 1.02
C ASP A 60 2.28 -27.27 2.16
N PHE A 61 1.94 -26.49 3.18
CA PHE A 61 2.79 -26.29 4.35
C PHE A 61 2.42 -27.18 5.55
N GLU A 62 1.51 -28.16 5.44
CA GLU A 62 1.02 -28.97 6.56
C GLU A 62 2.17 -29.69 7.29
N ASP A 63 3.03 -30.40 6.55
CA ASP A 63 4.19 -31.14 7.06
C ASP A 63 5.49 -30.69 6.37
N ALA A 64 5.56 -29.40 6.01
CA ALA A 64 6.60 -28.87 5.16
C ALA A 64 7.94 -28.72 5.86
N ASP A 65 8.99 -29.05 5.10
CA ASP A 65 10.37 -28.73 5.42
C ASP A 65 10.99 -27.94 4.27
N GLY A 66 11.31 -26.68 4.50
CA GLY A 66 11.72 -25.79 3.43
C GLY A 66 12.71 -24.73 3.87
N THR A 67 12.56 -23.53 3.35
CA THR A 67 13.43 -22.40 3.66
C THR A 67 12.61 -21.16 4.02
N ALA A 68 12.97 -20.52 5.12
CA ALA A 68 12.49 -19.21 5.51
C ALA A 68 13.52 -18.13 5.14
N TYR A 69 13.08 -17.11 4.44
CA TYR A 69 13.85 -15.95 4.01
C TYR A 69 13.38 -14.71 4.76
N GLU A 70 14.24 -14.17 5.62
CA GLU A 70 13.95 -12.98 6.41
C GLU A 70 14.14 -11.72 5.58
N ALA A 71 13.09 -10.93 5.43
CA ALA A 71 13.15 -9.72 4.65
C ALA A 71 13.98 -8.63 5.35
N PRO A 72 14.81 -7.89 4.62
CA PRO A 72 15.57 -6.78 5.20
C PRO A 72 14.67 -5.62 5.68
N HIS A 73 13.42 -5.56 5.21
CA HIS A 73 12.42 -4.59 5.66
C HIS A 73 11.01 -5.13 5.45
N PRO A 74 10.04 -4.88 6.37
CA PRO A 74 8.66 -5.39 6.26
C PRO A 74 7.88 -4.92 5.02
N SER A 75 8.26 -3.80 4.41
CA SER A 75 7.63 -3.34 3.16
C SER A 75 7.78 -4.34 2.01
N LEU A 76 8.86 -5.11 1.96
CA LEU A 76 9.17 -5.97 0.82
C LEU A 76 8.25 -7.18 0.69
N PRO A 77 8.01 -8.00 1.74
CA PRO A 77 7.07 -9.11 1.62
C PRO A 77 5.66 -8.64 1.31
N LEU A 78 5.23 -7.50 1.86
CA LEU A 78 3.93 -6.92 1.54
C LEU A 78 3.87 -6.44 0.09
N LEU A 79 4.90 -5.72 -0.39
CA LEU A 79 4.99 -5.26 -1.78
C LEU A 79 4.93 -6.43 -2.76
N TYR A 80 5.72 -7.48 -2.51
CA TYR A 80 5.77 -8.63 -3.41
C TYR A 80 4.46 -9.43 -3.39
N ALA A 81 3.83 -9.61 -2.23
CA ALA A 81 2.50 -10.20 -2.14
C ALA A 81 1.47 -9.38 -2.95
N MET A 82 1.47 -8.05 -2.82
CA MET A 82 0.58 -7.18 -3.57
C MET A 82 0.84 -7.23 -5.08
N GLN A 83 2.10 -7.26 -5.50
CA GLN A 83 2.47 -7.35 -6.92
C GLN A 83 2.09 -8.70 -7.54
N GLU A 84 2.17 -9.82 -6.78
CA GLU A 84 1.73 -11.14 -7.25
C GLU A 84 0.21 -11.27 -7.28
N THR A 85 -0.48 -10.71 -6.28
CA THR A 85 -1.95 -10.66 -6.27
C THR A 85 -2.48 -9.87 -7.46
N GLY A 86 -1.73 -8.83 -7.85
CA GLY A 86 -2.18 -7.88 -8.86
C GLY A 86 -3.25 -6.94 -8.32
N GLY A 87 -3.47 -5.83 -9.00
CA GLY A 87 -4.43 -4.82 -8.55
C GLY A 87 -4.86 -3.90 -9.67
N GLU A 88 -5.75 -2.98 -9.34
CA GLU A 88 -6.25 -1.98 -10.27
C GLU A 88 -5.53 -0.65 -10.10
N THR A 89 -5.04 -0.09 -11.20
CA THR A 89 -4.54 1.29 -11.20
C THR A 89 -5.71 2.25 -11.01
N ARG A 90 -5.73 2.93 -9.88
CA ARG A 90 -6.74 3.95 -9.52
C ARG A 90 -6.46 5.28 -10.14
N ALA A 91 -5.19 5.67 -10.19
CA ALA A 91 -4.77 6.96 -10.68
C ALA A 91 -3.31 6.92 -11.14
N LYS A 92 -2.98 7.85 -12.04
CA LYS A 92 -1.61 8.19 -12.44
C LYS A 92 -1.41 9.68 -12.23
N TYR A 93 -0.26 10.05 -11.68
CA TYR A 93 0.10 11.44 -11.43
C TYR A 93 1.54 11.70 -11.87
N TYR A 94 1.80 12.97 -12.19
CA TYR A 94 3.16 13.46 -12.39
C TYR A 94 3.64 14.15 -11.11
N THR A 95 4.82 13.80 -10.63
CA THR A 95 5.31 14.24 -9.32
C THR A 95 5.40 15.77 -9.17
N ASN A 96 5.71 16.49 -10.27
CA ASN A 96 5.74 17.96 -10.25
C ASN A 96 4.36 18.62 -10.07
N ASP A 97 3.29 17.94 -10.48
CA ASP A 97 1.92 18.45 -10.35
C ASP A 97 1.32 18.03 -9.00
N THR A 98 1.61 16.81 -8.58
CA THR A 98 1.10 16.23 -7.33
C THR A 98 2.24 15.44 -6.67
N PRO A 99 2.90 16.00 -5.65
CA PRO A 99 3.95 15.32 -4.91
C PRO A 99 3.44 14.04 -4.23
N ILE A 100 4.30 13.04 -4.08
CA ILE A 100 3.95 11.76 -3.42
C ILE A 100 3.50 12.01 -1.98
N SER A 101 4.12 12.94 -1.28
CA SER A 101 3.76 13.35 0.09
C SER A 101 2.34 13.91 0.24
N GLU A 102 1.76 14.50 -0.80
CA GLU A 102 0.36 14.93 -0.81
C GLU A 102 -0.59 13.74 -0.92
N VAL A 103 -0.27 12.81 -1.81
CA VAL A 103 -1.06 11.58 -2.00
C VAL A 103 -0.94 10.67 -0.78
N ASP A 104 0.24 10.54 -0.18
CA ASP A 104 0.46 9.75 1.05
C ASP A 104 -0.48 10.19 2.18
N ARG A 105 -0.62 11.49 2.43
CA ARG A 105 -1.57 11.99 3.45
C ARG A 105 -3.00 11.56 3.17
N THR A 106 -3.40 11.58 1.91
CA THR A 106 -4.75 11.19 1.49
C THR A 106 -4.98 9.70 1.64
N LEU A 107 -4.02 8.89 1.19
CA LEU A 107 -4.10 7.43 1.25
C LEU A 107 -4.05 6.91 2.69
N SER A 108 -3.14 7.43 3.49
CA SER A 108 -3.01 7.07 4.91
C SER A 108 -4.27 7.47 5.71
N GLY A 109 -4.81 8.68 5.47
CA GLY A 109 -6.04 9.14 6.10
C GLY A 109 -7.29 8.38 5.64
N GLY A 110 -7.29 7.82 4.42
CA GLY A 110 -8.37 7.03 3.84
C GLY A 110 -8.35 5.54 4.17
N ASN A 111 -7.47 5.07 5.05
CA ASN A 111 -7.28 3.64 5.37
C ASN A 111 -7.05 2.78 4.12
N PHE A 112 -6.26 3.31 3.18
CA PHE A 112 -5.99 2.67 1.90
C PHE A 112 -5.19 1.37 2.06
N THR A 113 -5.45 0.39 1.17
CA THR A 113 -4.65 -0.83 1.03
C THR A 113 -4.25 -0.99 -0.44
N GLY A 114 -2.95 -1.09 -0.68
CA GLY A 114 -2.36 -1.09 -2.02
C GLY A 114 -0.96 -0.49 -2.01
N TYR A 115 -0.50 0.00 -3.16
CA TYR A 115 0.80 0.64 -3.24
C TYR A 115 0.85 1.77 -4.26
N VAL A 116 1.79 2.68 -4.07
CA VAL A 116 2.23 3.67 -5.03
C VAL A 116 3.53 3.16 -5.66
N GLU A 117 3.62 3.21 -6.97
CA GLU A 117 4.79 2.83 -7.76
C GLU A 117 5.24 4.00 -8.61
N LEU A 118 6.46 4.47 -8.38
CA LEU A 118 7.14 5.48 -9.20
C LEU A 118 8.32 4.81 -9.89
N SER A 119 8.13 4.45 -11.15
CA SER A 119 9.12 3.77 -11.99
C SER A 119 9.09 4.27 -13.43
N GLU A 120 7.98 4.87 -13.86
CA GLU A 120 7.84 5.34 -15.24
C GLU A 120 8.53 6.70 -15.43
N ASN A 121 9.46 6.77 -16.41
CA ASN A 121 10.29 7.93 -16.70
C ASN A 121 11.27 8.33 -15.58
N VAL A 122 11.59 7.41 -14.68
CA VAL A 122 12.58 7.60 -13.62
C VAL A 122 13.87 6.86 -13.99
N LEU A 123 14.99 7.57 -13.98
CA LEU A 123 16.30 7.01 -14.33
C LEU A 123 17.11 6.59 -13.09
N SER A 124 16.74 7.07 -11.93
CA SER A 124 17.46 6.86 -10.67
C SER A 124 17.15 5.53 -9.99
N GLY A 125 15.99 4.94 -10.29
CA GLY A 125 15.53 3.67 -9.71
C GLY A 125 14.03 3.48 -9.73
N ASP A 126 13.57 2.46 -9.00
CA ASP A 126 12.17 2.14 -8.80
C ASP A 126 11.79 2.40 -7.34
N TYR A 127 10.73 3.16 -7.10
CA TYR A 127 10.30 3.59 -5.77
C TYR A 127 8.90 3.09 -5.48
N TYR A 128 8.71 2.56 -4.29
CA TYR A 128 7.45 1.97 -3.84
C TYR A 128 7.07 2.48 -2.46
N THR A 129 5.80 2.82 -2.27
CA THR A 129 5.21 3.04 -0.95
C THR A 129 4.01 2.13 -0.82
N VAL A 130 4.08 1.17 0.09
CA VAL A 130 3.01 0.20 0.35
C VAL A 130 2.15 0.65 1.51
N TYR A 131 0.85 0.42 1.41
CA TYR A 131 -0.16 0.80 2.38
C TYR A 131 -0.95 -0.43 2.83
N HIS A 132 -1.08 -0.60 4.12
CA HIS A 132 -1.98 -1.60 4.69
C HIS A 132 -2.73 -1.00 5.87
N GLY A 133 -4.05 -0.88 5.71
CA GLY A 133 -4.91 -0.25 6.72
C GLY A 133 -4.50 1.20 7.04
N GLY A 134 -4.10 1.97 6.03
CA GLY A 134 -3.70 3.37 6.18
C GLY A 134 -2.29 3.61 6.74
N ARG A 135 -1.53 2.55 7.05
CA ARG A 135 -0.10 2.66 7.43
C ARG A 135 0.74 2.52 6.18
N SER A 136 1.73 3.38 6.01
CA SER A 136 2.65 3.36 4.88
C SER A 136 4.05 2.87 5.27
N MET A 137 4.71 2.21 4.33
CA MET A 137 6.10 1.78 4.41
C MET A 137 6.72 1.90 3.02
N SER A 138 7.91 2.49 2.93
CA SER A 138 8.57 2.74 1.64
C SER A 138 9.78 1.86 1.42
N ALA A 139 10.01 1.52 0.14
CA ALA A 139 11.20 0.85 -0.35
C ALA A 139 11.57 1.41 -1.72
N ALA A 140 12.87 1.47 -2.01
CA ALA A 140 13.38 1.90 -3.30
C ALA A 140 14.56 1.02 -3.74
N PHE A 141 14.63 0.74 -5.02
CA PHE A 141 15.76 0.07 -5.67
C PHE A 141 16.51 1.09 -6.52
N VAL A 142 17.61 1.62 -5.99
CA VAL A 142 18.28 2.81 -6.53
C VAL A 142 19.51 2.44 -7.36
N GLY A 143 19.60 3.05 -8.52
CA GLY A 143 20.71 2.94 -9.45
C GLY A 143 20.78 1.61 -10.20
N SER A 144 21.78 1.47 -11.07
CA SER A 144 21.99 0.27 -11.88
C SER A 144 22.30 -1.01 -11.07
N SER A 145 22.75 -0.84 -9.83
CA SER A 145 23.01 -1.95 -8.90
C SER A 145 21.79 -2.35 -8.08
N GLN A 146 20.64 -1.72 -8.29
CA GLN A 146 19.40 -1.97 -7.57
C GLN A 146 19.59 -1.96 -6.04
N ARG A 147 20.34 -0.95 -5.55
CA ARG A 147 20.61 -0.83 -4.12
C ARG A 147 19.32 -0.55 -3.36
N LEU A 148 18.98 -1.45 -2.44
CA LEU A 148 17.80 -1.29 -1.59
C LEU A 148 17.99 -0.12 -0.61
N VAL A 149 16.99 0.75 -0.56
CA VAL A 149 16.79 1.80 0.43
C VAL A 149 15.38 1.62 0.99
N THR A 150 15.17 1.84 2.29
CA THR A 150 13.87 1.57 2.93
C THR A 150 13.50 2.66 3.92
N GLY A 151 12.23 2.68 4.35
CA GLY A 151 11.70 3.61 5.33
C GLY A 151 11.69 5.05 4.85
N ASP A 152 11.95 5.99 5.78
CA ASP A 152 11.87 7.43 5.52
C ASP A 152 12.84 7.88 4.43
N GLU A 153 14.05 7.32 4.37
CA GLU A 153 15.02 7.63 3.31
C GLU A 153 14.50 7.28 1.92
N ALA A 154 13.79 6.13 1.79
CA ALA A 154 13.19 5.73 0.52
C ALA A 154 12.03 6.66 0.14
N PHE A 155 11.23 7.05 1.12
CA PHE A 155 10.13 7.98 0.90
C PHE A 155 10.61 9.37 0.47
N GLU A 156 11.58 9.95 1.17
CA GLU A 156 12.17 11.25 0.82
C GLU A 156 12.75 11.24 -0.60
N LYS A 157 13.46 10.17 -0.96
CA LYS A 157 13.98 10.02 -2.33
C LYS A 157 12.87 9.95 -3.37
N ALA A 158 11.76 9.24 -3.08
CA ALA A 158 10.63 9.15 -3.99
C ALA A 158 9.91 10.49 -4.16
N ASP A 159 9.78 11.28 -3.08
CA ASP A 159 9.12 12.60 -3.11
C ASP A 159 9.95 13.65 -3.87
N ASP A 160 11.28 13.49 -3.86
CA ASP A 160 12.22 14.36 -4.59
C ASP A 160 12.39 13.99 -6.07
N GLU A 161 11.92 12.78 -6.49
CA GLU A 161 12.07 12.33 -7.87
C GLU A 161 11.05 12.93 -8.82
N VAL A 162 11.48 13.05 -10.09
CA VAL A 162 10.64 13.52 -11.17
C VAL A 162 10.23 12.35 -12.07
N GLY A 163 8.95 12.06 -12.11
CA GLY A 163 8.43 10.94 -12.89
C GLY A 163 6.93 10.81 -12.80
N ILE A 164 6.42 9.73 -13.39
CA ILE A 164 5.01 9.37 -13.31
C ILE A 164 4.86 8.22 -12.32
N TYR A 165 3.96 8.39 -11.35
CA TYR A 165 3.63 7.33 -10.43
C TYR A 165 2.19 6.85 -10.57
N GLU A 166 1.99 5.58 -10.26
CA GLU A 166 0.71 4.93 -10.26
C GLU A 166 0.26 4.61 -8.83
N VAL A 167 -1.00 4.87 -8.55
CA VAL A 167 -1.67 4.41 -7.30
C VAL A 167 -2.45 3.15 -7.63
N LYS A 168 -2.07 2.03 -7.03
CA LYS A 168 -2.68 0.71 -7.27
C LYS A 168 -3.38 0.21 -6.02
N THR A 169 -4.67 -0.08 -6.13
CA THR A 169 -5.42 -0.76 -5.06
C THR A 169 -5.24 -2.25 -5.19
N VAL A 170 -4.85 -2.90 -4.11
CA VAL A 170 -4.67 -4.36 -4.06
C VAL A 170 -5.34 -4.89 -2.80
N PRO A 171 -6.26 -5.85 -2.90
CA PRO A 171 -6.78 -6.52 -1.71
C PRO A 171 -5.67 -7.36 -1.06
N VAL A 172 -5.57 -7.28 0.24
CA VAL A 172 -4.67 -8.13 1.03
C VAL A 172 -5.53 -8.91 2.01
N GLU A 173 -5.54 -10.22 1.84
CA GLU A 173 -6.25 -11.12 2.73
C GLU A 173 -5.23 -11.84 3.62
N VAL A 174 -5.51 -11.84 4.93
CA VAL A 174 -4.69 -12.60 5.87
C VAL A 174 -5.08 -14.07 5.76
N VAL A 175 -4.10 -14.92 5.48
CA VAL A 175 -4.30 -16.36 5.43
C VAL A 175 -4.06 -16.95 6.82
N GLU A 176 -5.05 -17.67 7.34
CA GLU A 176 -4.96 -18.33 8.65
C GLU A 176 -4.16 -19.63 8.54
N ILE A 177 -3.32 -19.91 9.55
CA ILE A 177 -2.59 -21.17 9.64
C ILE A 177 -3.52 -22.22 10.24
N PRO A 178 -3.84 -23.33 9.51
CA PRO A 178 -4.74 -24.37 10.00
C PRO A 178 -4.30 -24.98 11.32
N GLY A 179 -5.25 -25.36 12.18
CA GLY A 179 -5.00 -26.02 13.46
C GLY A 179 -4.51 -25.09 14.60
N GLY A 180 -4.45 -23.78 14.38
CA GLY A 180 -4.35 -22.80 15.46
C GLY A 180 -5.68 -22.81 16.22
N ALA A 181 -5.64 -23.02 17.54
CA ALA A 181 -6.83 -22.90 18.37
C ALA A 181 -7.38 -21.48 18.25
N GLU A 182 -8.69 -21.38 18.10
CA GLU A 182 -9.49 -20.14 18.09
C GLU A 182 -9.21 -19.30 19.35
N SER A 183 -8.10 -18.57 19.42
CA SER A 183 -7.78 -17.76 20.60
C SER A 183 -7.82 -16.25 20.40
N ASP A 184 -8.06 -15.72 19.19
CA ASP A 184 -8.10 -14.26 18.99
C ASP A 184 -9.43 -13.68 18.48
N ALA A 185 -10.45 -14.51 18.21
CA ALA A 185 -11.77 -14.02 17.83
C ALA A 185 -12.73 -13.80 19.02
N ALA A 186 -12.32 -14.14 20.27
CA ALA A 186 -13.21 -14.07 21.45
C ALA A 186 -13.03 -12.81 22.29
N GLU A 187 -12.03 -11.96 22.09
CA GLU A 187 -11.79 -10.82 22.98
C GLU A 187 -12.44 -9.50 22.53
N SER A 188 -13.04 -9.46 21.37
CA SER A 188 -13.76 -8.27 20.91
C SER A 188 -15.31 -8.35 20.94
N ALA A 189 -15.87 -9.52 21.36
CA ALA A 189 -17.31 -9.72 21.44
C ALA A 189 -17.87 -9.89 22.88
N GLY A 190 -17.05 -9.74 23.91
CA GLY A 190 -17.39 -10.07 25.31
C GLY A 190 -17.67 -8.91 26.25
N ALA A 191 -18.01 -7.73 25.78
CA ALA A 191 -18.35 -6.60 26.66
C ALA A 191 -19.75 -6.02 26.44
N ALA A 192 -20.77 -6.88 26.27
CA ALA A 192 -22.16 -6.45 26.36
C ALA A 192 -23.06 -7.64 26.76
N GLY A 193 -23.34 -7.79 28.05
CA GLY A 193 -24.42 -8.64 28.44
C GLY A 193 -24.21 -9.53 29.65
N ALA A 194 -24.14 -8.96 30.85
CA ALA A 194 -24.60 -9.64 32.06
C ALA A 194 -24.92 -8.59 33.14
N ALA A 195 -26.12 -8.08 33.14
CA ALA A 195 -26.75 -7.59 34.37
C ALA A 195 -28.13 -8.26 34.47
N GLY A 196 -28.14 -9.25 35.33
CA GLY A 196 -29.30 -10.10 35.60
C GLY A 196 -30.42 -9.38 36.31
N ALA A 197 -31.57 -9.96 36.14
CA ALA A 197 -32.82 -9.66 36.81
C ALA A 197 -32.73 -9.76 38.33
N ALA A 198 -33.23 -8.76 39.01
CA ALA A 198 -33.83 -8.93 40.35
C ALA A 198 -34.99 -7.95 40.52
N SER A 199 -36.14 -8.51 40.71
CA SER A 199 -37.41 -7.89 41.05
C SER A 199 -37.34 -7.07 42.33
N ALA A 200 -38.06 -5.98 42.37
CA ALA A 200 -39.00 -5.66 43.46
C ALA A 200 -39.67 -4.30 43.23
N THR A 201 -40.97 -4.37 43.16
CA THR A 201 -42.02 -3.42 43.43
C THR A 201 -41.67 -2.28 44.37
N ASP A 202 -42.03 -1.04 44.06
CA ASP A 202 -43.00 -0.26 44.85
C ASP A 202 -43.43 1.00 44.09
N GLU A 203 -44.72 1.33 44.31
CA GLU A 203 -45.49 2.43 43.74
C GLU A 203 -45.09 3.76 44.38
N SER A 204 -45.09 4.86 43.68
CA SER A 204 -45.71 6.12 44.12
C SER A 204 -45.69 7.19 43.00
N ASP A 205 -46.91 7.50 42.60
CA ASP A 205 -47.55 8.77 42.32
C ASP A 205 -46.67 10.05 42.29
N GLY A 206 -46.91 10.87 41.28
CA GLY A 206 -46.31 12.22 41.15
C GLY A 206 -46.54 12.87 39.80
N ASP A 207 -47.80 13.24 39.57
CA ASP A 207 -48.28 14.28 38.62
C ASP A 207 -47.38 15.53 38.62
N ASP A 208 -46.99 16.05 37.52
CA ASP A 208 -47.26 17.44 37.11
C ASP A 208 -46.80 17.74 35.69
N ALA A 209 -47.62 18.49 35.05
CA ALA A 209 -47.78 18.86 33.69
C ALA A 209 -46.93 20.06 33.23
N ILE A 210 -47.01 20.24 31.90
CA ILE A 210 -46.84 21.48 31.10
C ILE A 210 -45.39 21.98 30.93
N GLU A 211 -44.97 22.47 29.77
CA GLU A 211 -45.56 23.27 28.71
C GLU A 211 -44.69 23.33 27.46
N THR A 212 -45.34 23.35 26.36
CA THR A 212 -45.00 23.72 25.03
C THR A 212 -44.13 24.98 24.86
N ALA A 213 -43.22 24.97 23.92
CA ALA A 213 -43.00 26.12 23.04
C ALA A 213 -42.42 25.71 21.70
N ALA A 214 -43.19 26.00 20.68
CA ALA A 214 -42.89 25.86 19.27
C ALA A 214 -42.23 27.15 18.73
N ALA A 215 -41.73 26.99 17.52
CA ALA A 215 -41.41 28.00 16.52
C ALA A 215 -40.07 28.74 16.69
N ASP A 216 -39.27 28.79 15.69
CA ASP A 216 -39.43 29.69 14.56
C ASP A 216 -38.54 29.34 13.37
N THR A 217 -39.10 29.51 12.21
CA THR A 217 -38.57 29.46 10.86
C THR A 217 -37.63 30.62 10.59
N GLY A 218 -36.60 30.36 9.81
CA GLY A 218 -35.72 31.41 9.26
C GLY A 218 -35.15 31.02 7.91
N THR A 219 -35.95 31.13 6.86
CA THR A 219 -35.55 31.21 5.44
C THR A 219 -34.94 32.59 5.13
N ALA A 220 -33.80 32.57 4.44
CA ALA A 220 -33.30 33.67 3.58
C ALA A 220 -32.25 33.06 2.67
N ASP A 221 -32.45 32.84 1.46
CA ASP A 221 -32.66 33.50 0.18
C ASP A 221 -31.73 34.67 -0.12
N ALA A 222 -31.24 34.61 -1.39
CA ALA A 222 -30.56 35.63 -2.19
C ALA A 222 -29.01 35.72 -1.93
N ASP A 223 -28.18 35.80 -2.92
CA ASP A 223 -28.21 36.33 -4.27
C ASP A 223 -26.86 36.03 -4.94
N ALA A 224 -26.84 35.59 -6.16
CA ALA A 224 -25.66 35.63 -7.01
C ALA A 224 -25.63 37.00 -7.72
N PRO A 225 -24.46 37.49 -8.13
CA PRO A 225 -24.36 37.87 -9.51
C PRO A 225 -23.15 37.29 -10.28
N ALA A 226 -23.46 36.89 -11.49
CA ALA A 226 -22.50 36.69 -12.55
C ALA A 226 -21.91 38.06 -12.97
N ASP A 227 -20.62 38.07 -13.24
CA ASP A 227 -20.08 39.09 -14.16
C ASP A 227 -19.07 38.43 -15.09
N ALA A 228 -19.33 38.59 -16.36
CA ALA A 228 -18.55 38.21 -17.51
C ALA A 228 -17.58 39.32 -17.86
N ALA A 229 -16.34 39.01 -18.14
CA ALA A 229 -15.44 39.87 -18.90
C ALA A 229 -14.50 38.99 -19.73
N ASP A 230 -14.82 38.88 -20.91
CA ASP A 230 -14.20 39.06 -22.22
C ASP A 230 -12.80 39.69 -22.20
N GLY A 231 -11.83 39.06 -22.86
CA GLY A 231 -10.45 39.54 -22.96
C GLY A 231 -9.65 38.72 -23.96
N GLU A 232 -9.92 38.94 -25.17
CA GLU A 232 -9.17 38.98 -26.44
C GLU A 232 -7.81 38.26 -26.57
N ALA A 233 -7.73 37.53 -27.64
CA ALA A 233 -6.61 36.93 -28.32
C ALA A 233 -5.45 37.91 -28.60
N HIS A 234 -4.24 37.46 -28.42
CA HIS A 234 -3.10 38.01 -29.15
C HIS A 234 -2.28 36.86 -29.75
N ALA A 235 -2.43 36.70 -31.05
CA ALA A 235 -1.57 35.95 -31.91
C ALA A 235 -0.31 36.78 -32.19
N THR A 236 0.84 36.20 -32.01
CA THR A 236 2.05 36.66 -32.69
C THR A 236 2.71 35.50 -33.40
N ASP A 237 2.51 35.53 -34.68
CA ASP A 237 3.25 34.93 -35.75
C ASP A 237 4.75 35.35 -35.68
N GLY A 238 5.65 34.42 -35.89
CA GLY A 238 7.10 34.66 -35.88
C GLY A 238 7.83 33.52 -36.56
N GLU A 239 7.64 33.43 -37.90
CA GLU A 239 8.55 32.70 -38.77
C GLU A 239 9.96 33.27 -38.65
N HIS A 240 10.95 32.42 -38.47
CA HIS A 240 12.31 32.66 -38.98
C HIS A 240 12.97 31.37 -39.42
N ASP A 241 12.96 31.23 -40.70
CA ASP A 241 13.78 30.42 -41.59
C ASP A 241 15.24 30.85 -41.47
N THR A 242 16.15 29.90 -41.28
CA THR A 242 17.45 29.90 -41.99
C THR A 242 18.08 28.50 -41.90
N ALA A 243 18.15 27.89 -43.08
CA ALA A 243 19.08 26.81 -43.40
C ALA A 243 20.52 27.30 -43.30
N ASP A 244 21.42 26.46 -42.82
CA ASP A 244 22.75 26.34 -43.40
C ASP A 244 23.36 24.95 -43.19
N ASP A 245 23.69 24.40 -44.26
CA ASP A 245 24.37 23.19 -44.68
C ASP A 245 25.87 23.30 -44.36
N VAL A 246 26.46 22.31 -43.69
CA VAL A 246 27.87 21.94 -43.90
C VAL A 246 28.08 20.45 -43.64
N ALA A 247 28.17 19.74 -44.73
CA ALA A 247 28.81 18.44 -44.79
C ALA A 247 30.33 18.54 -44.54
N THR A 248 30.89 17.63 -43.77
CA THR A 248 32.32 17.28 -43.90
C THR A 248 32.52 15.79 -43.71
N GLU A 249 32.77 15.11 -44.81
CA GLU A 249 33.39 13.79 -44.89
C GLU A 249 34.86 13.87 -44.47
N SER A 250 35.36 12.84 -43.86
CA SER A 250 36.75 12.33 -43.94
C SER A 250 36.76 10.93 -43.32
N GLU A 251 36.69 9.90 -44.03
CA GLU A 251 37.64 9.07 -44.75
C GLU A 251 38.93 8.68 -44.03
N SER A 252 39.03 7.35 -43.84
CA SER A 252 40.15 6.41 -43.99
C SER A 252 41.41 6.57 -43.13
N THR A 253 41.83 5.49 -42.50
CA THR A 253 42.76 4.41 -42.94
C THR A 253 43.18 3.62 -41.70
N ASP A 254 43.03 2.29 -41.71
CA ASP A 254 43.96 1.22 -42.02
C ASP A 254 45.32 1.24 -41.27
N THR A 255 45.50 0.30 -40.39
CA THR A 255 46.61 -0.67 -40.27
C THR A 255 46.31 -1.69 -39.20
#